data_dcb3acaeac8704628ccfc23ea03b47d4
#
_entry.id   dcb3acaeac8704628ccfc23ea03b47d4
#
_cell.length_a   1.000
_cell.length_b   1.000
_cell.length_c   1.000
_cell.angle_alpha   90.00
_cell.angle_beta   90.00
_cell.angle_gamma   90.00
#
_symmetry.space_group_name_H-M   'P 1'
#
loop_
_entity.id
_entity.type
_entity.pdbx_description
1 polymer ?
#
loop_
_entity_poly.entity_id
_entity_poly.type
_entity_poly.pdbx_seq_one_letter_code
_entity_poly.pdbx_strand_id
1 'polypeptide(L)'
;MYRFMKEGIYTRADLDWTEKTSRSTLEMKDPTSRPQIAERCGNMGEYDTVYLGFPIWWYVAPTVIDTFLESYDFSGKTLIPFATSDGSGMGKTVEVLKKVCPDAVWKRGGMVNGMSKAELAKWAEKQ
;
A
#
# COMPACT_ATOMS: atom_id res chain seq x y z
N MET A 1 -8.83 4.80 -12.08
CA MET A 1 -8.16 4.45 -10.80
C MET A 1 -8.54 3.03 -10.44
N TYR A 2 -7.54 2.18 -10.23
CA TYR A 2 -7.75 0.80 -9.80
C TYR A 2 -7.73 0.72 -8.27
N ARG A 3 -8.72 0.08 -7.69
CA ARG A 3 -8.77 -0.24 -6.27
C ARG A 3 -8.71 -1.75 -6.11
N PHE A 4 -7.69 -2.25 -5.47
CA PHE A 4 -7.70 -3.60 -4.97
C PHE A 4 -8.01 -3.57 -3.48
N MET A 5 -8.77 -4.52 -3.04
CA MET A 5 -9.12 -4.68 -1.64
C MET A 5 -8.93 -6.14 -1.27
N LYS A 6 -8.67 -6.38 -0.01
CA LYS A 6 -8.75 -7.73 0.53
C LYS A 6 -10.13 -8.31 0.24
N GLU A 7 -10.20 -9.60 0.01
CA GLU A 7 -11.46 -10.32 -0.04
C GLU A 7 -12.27 -10.05 1.24
N GLY A 8 -13.42 -9.44 1.07
CA GLY A 8 -14.21 -8.88 2.15
C GLY A 8 -13.74 -7.50 2.62
N ILE A 9 -14.65 -6.57 2.73
CA ILE A 9 -14.41 -5.20 3.19
C ILE A 9 -14.05 -5.21 4.68
N TYR A 10 -13.06 -4.41 5.07
CA TYR A 10 -12.76 -4.20 6.48
C TYR A 10 -13.89 -3.45 7.16
N THR A 11 -14.42 -4.03 8.23
CA THR A 11 -15.39 -3.37 9.12
C THR A 11 -14.67 -2.50 10.14
N ARG A 12 -15.42 -1.68 10.89
CA ARG A 12 -14.85 -0.90 11.99
C ARG A 12 -14.20 -1.80 13.04
N ALA A 13 -14.81 -2.95 13.34
CA ALA A 13 -14.25 -3.93 14.28
C ALA A 13 -12.95 -4.55 13.74
N ASP A 14 -12.87 -4.82 12.43
CA ASP A 14 -11.66 -5.33 11.80
C ASP A 14 -10.48 -4.36 11.90
N LEU A 15 -10.75 -3.05 11.91
CA LEU A 15 -9.76 -1.98 11.97
C LEU A 15 -9.42 -1.52 13.39
N ASP A 16 -10.02 -2.12 14.40
CA ASP A 16 -9.74 -1.76 15.80
C ASP A 16 -8.35 -2.26 16.21
N TRP A 17 -7.36 -1.37 16.06
CA TRP A 17 -5.97 -1.66 16.39
C TRP A 17 -5.72 -1.88 17.90
N THR A 18 -6.67 -1.49 18.74
CA THR A 18 -6.59 -1.72 20.19
C THR A 18 -7.02 -3.12 20.59
N GLU A 19 -7.79 -3.79 19.75
CA GLU A 19 -8.25 -5.17 19.96
C GLU A 19 -7.23 -6.18 19.40
N LYS A 20 -6.71 -7.03 20.29
CA LYS A 20 -5.65 -7.99 19.95
C LYS A 20 -6.09 -9.06 18.94
N THR A 21 -7.37 -9.30 18.83
CA THR A 21 -7.97 -10.30 17.94
C THR A 21 -8.61 -9.70 16.70
N SER A 22 -8.55 -8.37 16.53
CA SER A 22 -9.05 -7.74 15.33
C SER A 22 -8.27 -8.20 14.09
N ARG A 23 -8.92 -8.17 12.95
CA ARG A 23 -8.35 -8.64 11.68
C ARG A 23 -7.07 -7.88 11.31
N SER A 24 -7.08 -6.54 11.42
CA SER A 24 -5.88 -5.73 11.14
C SER A 24 -4.74 -6.07 12.10
N THR A 25 -5.02 -6.27 13.38
CA THR A 25 -4.01 -6.63 14.38
C THR A 25 -3.39 -7.99 14.07
N LEU A 26 -4.20 -9.00 13.75
CA LEU A 26 -3.70 -10.34 13.42
C LEU A 26 -2.87 -10.33 12.14
N GLU A 27 -3.30 -9.61 11.12
CA GLU A 27 -2.55 -9.46 9.87
C GLU A 27 -1.20 -8.76 10.08
N MET A 28 -1.15 -7.72 10.91
CA MET A 28 0.08 -6.96 11.16
C MET A 28 1.06 -7.67 12.10
N LYS A 29 0.61 -8.60 12.94
CA LYS A 29 1.48 -9.44 13.76
C LYS A 29 2.24 -10.49 12.95
N ASP A 30 1.73 -10.85 11.78
CA ASP A 30 2.35 -11.83 10.89
C ASP A 30 2.81 -11.16 9.60
N PRO A 31 4.12 -10.81 9.48
CA PRO A 31 4.67 -10.20 8.27
C PRO A 31 4.56 -11.09 7.02
N THR A 32 4.34 -12.40 7.21
CA THR A 32 4.15 -13.35 6.11
C THR A 32 2.69 -13.47 5.68
N SER A 33 1.77 -12.82 6.39
CA SER A 33 0.35 -12.77 6.03
C SER A 33 0.17 -12.25 4.60
N ARG A 34 -0.67 -12.93 3.83
CA ARG A 34 -0.99 -12.57 2.43
C ARG A 34 -2.49 -12.58 2.21
N PRO A 35 -3.21 -11.54 2.69
CA PRO A 35 -4.63 -11.42 2.45
C PRO A 35 -4.93 -11.43 0.96
N GLN A 36 -5.98 -12.13 0.53
CA GLN A 36 -6.34 -12.23 -0.87
C GLN A 36 -6.87 -10.91 -1.41
N ILE A 37 -6.57 -10.63 -2.66
CA ILE A 37 -7.07 -9.47 -3.40
C ILE A 37 -8.42 -9.84 -4.02
N ALA A 38 -9.44 -8.98 -3.84
CA ALA A 38 -10.78 -9.20 -4.38
C ALA A 38 -10.84 -9.08 -5.91
N GLU A 39 -10.08 -8.16 -6.48
CA GLU A 39 -10.07 -7.87 -7.92
C GLU A 39 -8.64 -7.75 -8.44
N ARG A 40 -8.43 -8.16 -9.67
CA ARG A 40 -7.15 -8.02 -10.37
C ARG A 40 -7.23 -7.01 -11.50
N CYS A 41 -6.16 -6.25 -11.67
CA CYS A 41 -5.97 -5.37 -12.82
C CYS A 41 -5.47 -6.21 -14.01
N GLY A 42 -6.32 -6.46 -14.99
CA GLY A 42 -5.99 -7.32 -16.13
C GLY A 42 -5.00 -6.73 -17.12
N ASN A 43 -4.79 -5.40 -17.08
CA ASN A 43 -3.92 -4.66 -18.00
C ASN A 43 -2.71 -4.01 -17.31
N MET A 44 -2.24 -4.57 -16.19
CA MET A 44 -1.09 -4.03 -15.45
C MET A 44 0.16 -3.89 -16.34
N GLY A 45 0.34 -4.77 -17.29
CA GLY A 45 1.48 -4.71 -18.24
C GLY A 45 1.53 -3.46 -19.10
N GLU A 46 0.42 -2.75 -19.28
CA GLU A 46 0.35 -1.52 -20.08
C GLU A 46 0.87 -0.27 -19.35
N TYR A 47 1.11 -0.37 -18.05
CA TYR A 47 1.55 0.76 -17.22
C TYR A 47 3.03 0.65 -16.90
N ASP A 48 3.75 1.75 -17.06
CA ASP A 48 5.17 1.88 -16.68
C ASP A 48 5.35 2.46 -15.29
N THR A 49 4.38 3.26 -14.85
CA THR A 49 4.38 3.93 -13.55
C THR A 49 3.10 3.60 -12.79
N VAL A 50 3.26 3.20 -11.53
CA VAL A 50 2.14 2.87 -10.66
C VAL A 50 2.24 3.69 -9.37
N TYR A 51 1.21 4.47 -9.09
CA TYR A 51 1.02 5.13 -7.80
C TYR A 51 0.35 4.15 -6.85
N LEU A 52 1.04 3.82 -5.77
CA LEU A 52 0.60 2.82 -4.79
C LEU A 52 0.19 3.49 -3.49
N GLY A 53 -1.12 3.55 -3.23
CA GLY A 53 -1.69 4.23 -2.08
C GLY A 53 -2.19 3.26 -1.01
N PHE A 54 -1.87 3.56 0.27
CA PHE A 54 -2.27 2.72 1.41
C PHE A 54 -2.27 3.51 2.73
N PRO A 55 -3.00 3.03 3.75
CA PRO A 55 -2.82 3.56 5.10
C PRO A 55 -1.57 2.96 5.74
N ILE A 56 -0.93 3.70 6.65
CA ILE A 56 0.11 3.14 7.51
C ILE A 56 -0.55 2.43 8.70
N TRP A 57 -0.25 1.15 8.85
CA TRP A 57 -0.63 0.36 10.01
C TRP A 57 0.62 -0.08 10.76
N TRP A 58 0.74 0.33 12.03
CA TRP A 58 1.89 -0.03 12.86
C TRP A 58 3.23 0.20 12.15
N TYR A 59 3.40 1.44 11.64
CA TYR A 59 4.63 1.94 11.00
C TYR A 59 4.98 1.35 9.63
N VAL A 60 4.15 0.48 9.07
CA VAL A 60 4.36 -0.10 7.72
C VAL A 60 3.05 -0.18 6.93
N ALA A 61 3.13 -0.57 5.67
CA ALA A 61 1.95 -0.84 4.86
C ALA A 61 1.23 -2.11 5.32
N PRO A 62 -0.11 -2.21 5.14
CA PRO A 62 -0.84 -3.46 5.35
C PRO A 62 -0.31 -4.58 4.46
N THR A 63 -0.32 -5.81 4.96
CA THR A 63 0.23 -6.97 4.22
C THR A 63 -0.51 -7.32 2.94
N VAL A 64 -1.73 -6.80 2.74
CA VAL A 64 -2.42 -6.91 1.44
C VAL A 64 -1.65 -6.20 0.31
N ILE A 65 -0.85 -5.19 0.65
CA ILE A 65 0.04 -4.52 -0.32
C ILE A 65 1.13 -5.48 -0.80
N ASP A 66 1.66 -6.31 0.08
CA ASP A 66 2.62 -7.35 -0.28
C ASP A 66 1.98 -8.37 -1.23
N THR A 67 0.75 -8.78 -0.96
CA THR A 67 -0.04 -9.64 -1.87
C THR A 67 -0.16 -9.01 -3.25
N PHE A 68 -0.48 -7.71 -3.32
CA PHE A 68 -0.56 -6.97 -4.58
C PHE A 68 0.78 -6.97 -5.33
N LEU A 69 1.87 -6.66 -4.65
CA LEU A 69 3.20 -6.60 -5.26
C LEU A 69 3.68 -7.97 -5.78
N GLU A 70 3.31 -9.03 -5.12
CA GLU A 70 3.63 -10.41 -5.55
C GLU A 70 2.71 -10.92 -6.67
N SER A 71 1.58 -10.27 -6.93
CA SER A 71 0.56 -10.71 -7.88
C SER A 71 0.86 -10.34 -9.34
N TYR A 72 1.81 -9.44 -9.58
CA TYR A 72 2.17 -8.93 -10.90
C TYR A 72 3.68 -8.86 -11.07
N ASP A 73 4.12 -8.78 -12.30
CA ASP A 73 5.52 -8.49 -12.63
C ASP A 73 5.72 -6.96 -12.72
N PHE A 74 6.41 -6.40 -11.73
CA PHE A 74 6.76 -4.99 -11.68
C PHE A 74 8.20 -4.69 -12.12
N SER A 75 8.90 -5.67 -12.68
CA SER A 75 10.29 -5.49 -13.13
C SER A 75 10.40 -4.30 -14.10
N GLY A 76 11.28 -3.35 -13.78
CA GLY A 76 11.50 -2.15 -14.58
C GLY A 76 10.42 -1.08 -14.47
N LYS A 77 9.30 -1.36 -13.80
CA LYS A 77 8.25 -0.37 -13.56
C LYS A 77 8.62 0.56 -12.40
N THR A 78 8.16 1.79 -12.47
CA THR A 78 8.32 2.77 -11.39
C THR A 78 7.14 2.67 -10.43
N LEU A 79 7.43 2.47 -9.15
CA LEU A 79 6.45 2.46 -8.07
C LEU A 79 6.60 3.71 -7.21
N ILE A 80 5.51 4.46 -7.04
CA ILE A 80 5.47 5.70 -6.28
C ILE A 80 4.52 5.50 -5.10
N PRO A 81 5.03 5.16 -3.91
CA PRO A 81 4.20 4.94 -2.73
C PRO A 81 3.70 6.25 -2.14
N PHE A 82 2.44 6.29 -1.74
CA PHE A 82 1.88 7.38 -0.96
C PHE A 82 0.96 6.85 0.12
N ALA A 83 0.92 7.53 1.25
CA ALA A 83 0.20 7.00 2.40
C ALA A 83 -0.51 8.07 3.22
N THR A 84 -1.47 7.61 4.00
CA THR A 84 -2.08 8.36 5.09
C THR A 84 -1.81 7.66 6.42
N SER A 85 -1.81 8.41 7.52
CA SER A 85 -1.59 7.87 8.85
C SER A 85 -2.20 8.78 9.90
N ASP A 86 -2.56 8.23 11.05
CA ASP A 86 -3.06 9.00 12.18
C ASP A 86 -1.96 9.72 12.99
N GLY A 87 -0.69 9.46 12.72
CA GLY A 87 0.37 10.11 13.48
C GLY A 87 1.79 9.71 13.12
N SER A 88 1.98 8.61 12.43
CA SER A 88 3.31 8.19 11.95
C SER A 88 3.57 8.68 10.53
N GLY A 89 4.85 8.82 10.16
CA GLY A 89 5.26 9.06 8.77
C GLY A 89 5.43 7.76 8.00
N MET A 90 6.11 7.84 6.85
CA MET A 90 6.41 6.67 6.01
C MET A 90 7.29 5.64 6.72
N GLY A 91 8.12 6.07 7.68
CA GLY A 91 9.01 5.18 8.42
C GLY A 91 9.86 4.31 7.49
N LYS A 92 9.89 3.02 7.78
CA LYS A 92 10.61 2.01 6.97
C LYS A 92 9.75 1.35 5.90
N THR A 93 8.56 1.88 5.62
CA THR A 93 7.59 1.27 4.72
C THR A 93 8.19 0.95 3.34
N VAL A 94 8.87 1.92 2.73
CA VAL A 94 9.48 1.72 1.40
C VAL A 94 10.57 0.66 1.43
N GLU A 95 11.38 0.62 2.49
CA GLU A 95 12.43 -0.40 2.66
C GLU A 95 11.85 -1.81 2.76
N VAL A 96 10.75 -1.94 3.50
CA VAL A 96 10.03 -3.23 3.63
C VAL A 96 9.43 -3.65 2.30
N LEU A 97 8.76 -2.75 1.59
CA LEU A 97 8.16 -3.04 0.29
C LEU A 97 9.20 -3.37 -0.80
N LYS A 98 10.37 -2.75 -0.76
CA LYS A 98 11.48 -3.09 -1.65
C LYS A 98 11.95 -4.52 -1.51
N LYS A 99 11.89 -5.08 -0.31
CA LYS A 99 12.26 -6.49 -0.08
C LYS A 99 11.27 -7.46 -0.73
N VAL A 100 10.00 -7.06 -0.81
CA VAL A 100 8.95 -7.86 -1.46
C VAL A 100 9.04 -7.75 -2.98
N CYS A 101 9.37 -6.58 -3.49
CA CYS A 101 9.41 -6.28 -4.92
C CYS A 101 10.71 -5.55 -5.30
N PRO A 102 11.86 -6.24 -5.30
CA PRO A 102 13.17 -5.61 -5.48
C PRO A 102 13.46 -5.18 -6.91
N ASP A 103 12.78 -5.74 -7.92
CA ASP A 103 13.06 -5.50 -9.33
C ASP A 103 12.36 -4.25 -9.88
N ALA A 104 11.48 -3.63 -9.11
CA ALA A 104 10.84 -2.37 -9.46
C ALA A 104 11.73 -1.17 -9.12
N VAL A 105 11.50 -0.05 -9.80
CA VAL A 105 12.12 1.23 -9.49
C VAL A 105 11.26 1.95 -8.46
N TRP A 106 11.70 2.00 -7.22
CA TRP A 106 10.98 2.65 -6.13
C TRP A 106 11.34 4.12 -6.00
N LYS A 107 10.34 4.98 -6.06
CA LYS A 107 10.46 6.38 -5.68
C LYS A 107 10.29 6.55 -4.16
N ARG A 108 10.72 7.70 -3.64
CA ARG A 108 10.57 8.01 -2.22
C ARG A 108 9.11 8.05 -1.77
N GLY A 109 8.23 8.61 -2.62
CA GLY A 109 6.84 8.82 -2.28
C GLY A 109 6.64 9.81 -1.15
N GLY A 110 5.54 9.71 -0.43
CA GLY A 110 5.28 10.60 0.70
C GLY A 110 3.95 10.42 1.38
N MET A 111 3.79 11.16 2.49
CA MET A 111 2.54 11.27 3.22
C MET A 111 1.66 12.31 2.54
N VAL A 112 0.37 11.99 2.42
CA VAL A 112 -0.61 12.86 1.74
C VAL A 112 -1.79 13.23 2.63
N ASN A 113 -1.65 13.10 3.94
CA ASN A 113 -2.68 13.49 4.90
C ASN A 113 -3.16 14.91 4.68
N GLY A 114 -4.48 15.09 4.62
CA GLY A 114 -5.11 16.40 4.54
C GLY A 114 -4.91 17.17 3.21
N MET A 115 -4.25 16.59 2.23
CA MET A 115 -4.08 17.22 0.92
C MET A 115 -5.41 17.30 0.17
N SER A 116 -5.69 18.49 -0.40
CA SER A 116 -6.79 18.67 -1.35
C SER A 116 -6.50 17.96 -2.67
N LYS A 117 -7.50 17.83 -3.51
CA LYS A 117 -7.32 17.25 -4.86
C LYS A 117 -6.27 18.02 -5.68
N ALA A 118 -6.26 19.35 -5.59
CA ALA A 118 -5.29 20.19 -6.29
C ALA A 118 -3.86 19.99 -5.77
N GLU A 119 -3.70 19.87 -4.45
CA GLU A 119 -2.40 19.59 -3.81
C GLU A 119 -1.88 18.21 -4.17
N LEU A 120 -2.75 17.19 -4.20
CA LEU A 120 -2.39 15.84 -4.63
C LEU A 120 -1.92 15.81 -6.09
N ALA A 121 -2.60 16.54 -6.98
CA ALA A 121 -2.19 16.65 -8.38
C ALA A 121 -0.79 17.25 -8.52
N LYS A 122 -0.54 18.36 -7.82
CA LYS A 122 0.78 19.00 -7.79
C LYS A 122 1.86 18.10 -7.19
N TRP A 123 1.52 17.37 -6.14
CA TRP A 123 2.43 16.41 -5.53
C TRP A 123 2.80 15.30 -6.53
N ALA A 124 1.81 14.73 -7.21
CA ALA A 124 2.02 13.69 -8.21
C ALA A 124 2.92 14.12 -9.37
N GLU A 125 2.76 15.35 -9.86
CA GLU A 125 3.58 15.92 -10.95
C GLU A 125 5.06 16.03 -10.59
N LYS A 126 5.39 16.13 -9.30
CA LYS A 126 6.77 16.29 -8.80
C LYS A 126 7.50 14.95 -8.58
N GLN A 127 6.81 13.84 -8.74
CA GLN A 127 7.41 12.52 -8.56
C GLN A 127 8.13 12.06 -9.86
#